data_350e9f71754554c7f9ef280e2b7082b6
#
_entry.id   350e9f71754554c7f9ef280e2b7082b6
#
_cell.length_a   1.000
_cell.length_b   1.000
_cell.length_c   1.000
_cell.angle_alpha   90.00
_cell.angle_beta   90.00
_cell.angle_gamma   90.00
#
_symmetry.space_group_name_H-M   'P 1'
#
loop_
_entity.id
_entity.type
_entity.pdbx_description
1 polymer ?
#
loop_
_entity_poly.entity_id
_entity_poly.type
_entity_poly.pdbx_seq_one_letter_code
_entity_poly.pdbx_strand_id
1 'polypeptide(L)'
;DGGSYQNLEEIVARAKQMVEDGADIIDVGGESTRPGSVIVDVEEELARVIPVIKKLVKEVNVPISIDTYKAEVARKAVEAGAMIINDIGGAKFDPLMPEVMAKSGAYVVLMHNRKPDLTQTDCITATSGELTEYDDIVDTVREELKESIDLVKAAGVTDDKIIIDPGIGFAKTVDKNIELMQRVSELHDLGYPILLGVSKKGSIGYLLGGLDVSNRAEGTMAATCFAVSQEIEIVRVHDVLENARAAKVMESLLNYV
;
A
#
# COMPACT_ATOMS: atom_id res chain seq x y z
N ASP A 1 0.88 11.30 -2.31
CA ASP A 1 0.78 12.78 -2.46
C ASP A 1 1.71 13.55 -1.50
N GLY A 2 2.72 12.86 -0.93
CA GLY A 2 3.66 13.45 0.01
C GLY A 2 4.29 14.75 -0.50
N GLY A 3 4.14 15.84 0.28
CA GLY A 3 4.64 17.16 -0.06
C GLY A 3 3.72 18.04 -0.91
N SER A 4 2.57 17.54 -1.36
CA SER A 4 1.60 18.29 -2.18
C SER A 4 0.73 19.25 -1.36
N TYR A 5 0.63 19.06 -0.04
CA TYR A 5 -0.22 19.85 0.84
C TYR A 5 0.62 20.68 1.81
N GLN A 6 0.32 21.96 1.90
CA GLN A 6 1.14 22.92 2.66
C GLN A 6 0.71 23.08 4.12
N ASN A 7 -0.52 22.65 4.46
CA ASN A 7 -1.04 22.78 5.82
C ASN A 7 -2.05 21.67 6.19
N LEU A 8 -2.30 21.51 7.49
CA LEU A 8 -3.16 20.49 8.05
C LEU A 8 -4.64 20.63 7.58
N GLU A 9 -5.12 21.84 7.36
CA GLU A 9 -6.51 22.07 6.95
C GLU A 9 -6.76 21.59 5.52
N GLU A 10 -5.81 21.80 4.61
CA GLU A 10 -5.87 21.29 3.25
C GLU A 10 -5.87 19.75 3.21
N ILE A 11 -5.03 19.12 4.05
CA ILE A 11 -4.99 17.65 4.17
C ILE A 11 -6.35 17.12 4.62
N VAL A 12 -6.94 17.73 5.65
CA VAL A 12 -8.25 17.32 6.18
C VAL A 12 -9.36 17.54 5.16
N ALA A 13 -9.36 18.68 4.46
CA ALA A 13 -10.32 18.96 3.40
C ALA A 13 -10.22 17.93 2.27
N ARG A 14 -8.99 17.57 1.87
CA ARG A 14 -8.76 16.54 0.85
C ARG A 14 -9.25 15.17 1.31
N ALA A 15 -8.98 14.76 2.55
CA ALA A 15 -9.46 13.49 3.08
C ALA A 15 -10.99 13.42 3.14
N LYS A 16 -11.65 14.51 3.57
CA LYS A 16 -13.13 14.60 3.51
C LYS A 16 -13.66 14.43 2.10
N GLN A 17 -13.04 15.12 1.13
CA GLN A 17 -13.42 14.98 -0.27
C GLN A 17 -13.24 13.53 -0.75
N MET A 18 -12.12 12.86 -0.39
CA MET A 18 -11.91 11.45 -0.73
C MET A 18 -13.02 10.55 -0.15
N VAL A 19 -13.47 10.80 1.08
CA VAL A 19 -14.60 10.05 1.68
C VAL A 19 -15.91 10.33 0.95
N GLU A 20 -16.18 11.57 0.60
CA GLU A 20 -17.36 11.95 -0.22
C GLU A 20 -17.30 11.32 -1.63
N ASP A 21 -16.11 11.18 -2.18
CA ASP A 21 -15.83 10.53 -3.47
C ASP A 21 -15.94 8.99 -3.40
N GLY A 22 -16.06 8.40 -2.21
CA GLY A 22 -16.31 6.98 -2.00
C GLY A 22 -15.08 6.20 -1.46
N ALA A 23 -14.13 6.86 -0.81
CA ALA A 23 -13.06 6.14 -0.10
C ALA A 23 -13.60 5.48 1.17
N ASP A 24 -13.31 4.19 1.35
CA ASP A 24 -13.65 3.40 2.54
C ASP A 24 -12.54 3.45 3.60
N ILE A 25 -11.31 3.80 3.20
CA ILE A 25 -10.12 3.90 4.07
C ILE A 25 -9.31 5.12 3.61
N ILE A 26 -8.77 5.88 4.56
CA ILE A 26 -7.79 6.94 4.28
C ILE A 26 -6.40 6.48 4.72
N ASP A 27 -5.45 6.42 3.79
CA ASP A 27 -4.07 6.02 4.05
C ASP A 27 -3.16 7.25 4.19
N VAL A 28 -2.46 7.37 5.30
CA VAL A 28 -1.62 8.51 5.66
C VAL A 28 -0.16 8.07 5.69
N GLY A 29 0.68 8.70 4.87
CA GLY A 29 2.12 8.45 4.85
C GLY A 29 2.94 9.73 5.01
N GLY A 30 4.02 9.67 5.77
CA GLY A 30 4.94 10.78 6.01
C GLY A 30 6.20 10.76 5.15
N GLU A 31 6.49 9.63 4.51
CA GLU A 31 7.65 9.41 3.65
C GLU A 31 7.20 9.00 2.25
N SER A 32 7.85 9.55 1.23
CA SER A 32 7.63 9.11 -0.16
C SER A 32 8.47 7.87 -0.44
N THR A 33 7.83 6.81 -0.93
CA THR A 33 8.50 5.57 -1.32
C THR A 33 8.76 5.46 -2.83
N ARG A 34 8.62 6.58 -3.56
CA ARG A 34 8.93 6.64 -4.99
C ARG A 34 10.43 6.46 -5.24
N PRO A 35 10.83 5.84 -6.37
CA PRO A 35 12.24 5.79 -6.73
C PRO A 35 12.89 7.18 -6.70
N GLY A 36 14.04 7.28 -6.03
CA GLY A 36 14.79 8.54 -5.88
C GLY A 36 14.33 9.46 -4.75
N SER A 37 13.33 9.06 -3.95
CA SER A 37 13.00 9.80 -2.72
C SER A 37 14.01 9.53 -1.61
N VAL A 38 14.24 10.54 -0.79
CA VAL A 38 15.15 10.48 0.37
C VAL A 38 14.39 9.88 1.56
N ILE A 39 15.08 9.01 2.31
CA ILE A 39 14.57 8.44 3.56
C ILE A 39 14.40 9.56 4.58
N VAL A 40 13.24 9.58 5.23
CA VAL A 40 12.89 10.53 6.29
C VAL A 40 13.22 9.89 7.64
N ASP A 41 13.76 10.66 8.59
CA ASP A 41 13.97 10.13 9.94
C ASP A 41 12.64 9.96 10.72
N VAL A 42 12.69 9.21 11.82
CA VAL A 42 11.51 8.88 12.63
C VAL A 42 10.84 10.13 13.18
N GLU A 43 11.62 11.08 13.70
CA GLU A 43 11.12 12.30 14.34
C GLU A 43 10.38 13.19 13.33
N GLU A 44 10.95 13.34 12.15
CA GLU A 44 10.34 14.11 11.08
C GLU A 44 9.06 13.43 10.57
N GLU A 45 9.07 12.10 10.38
CA GLU A 45 7.87 11.36 9.96
C GLU A 45 6.75 11.47 11.00
N LEU A 46 7.07 11.33 12.29
CA LEU A 46 6.12 11.54 13.39
C LEU A 46 5.53 12.96 13.36
N ALA A 47 6.37 13.97 13.16
CA ALA A 47 5.93 15.36 13.09
C ALA A 47 4.94 15.61 11.94
N ARG A 48 5.09 14.87 10.82
CA ARG A 48 4.20 14.95 9.66
C ARG A 48 2.87 14.23 9.90
N VAL A 49 2.89 12.97 10.39
CA VAL A 49 1.71 12.09 10.35
C VAL A 49 0.84 12.19 11.61
N ILE A 50 1.41 12.38 12.80
CA ILE A 50 0.64 12.32 14.05
C ILE A 50 -0.41 13.43 14.18
N PRO A 51 -0.09 14.72 13.84
CA PRO A 51 -1.11 15.77 13.85
C PRO A 51 -2.25 15.50 12.85
N VAL A 52 -1.92 14.94 11.68
CA VAL A 52 -2.89 14.59 10.64
C VAL A 52 -3.84 13.51 11.14
N ILE A 53 -3.32 12.39 11.64
CA ILE A 53 -4.14 11.26 12.15
C ILE A 53 -5.07 11.73 13.26
N LYS A 54 -4.54 12.46 14.27
CA LYS A 54 -5.34 12.99 15.38
C LYS A 54 -6.49 13.90 14.92
N LYS A 55 -6.31 14.60 13.82
CA LYS A 55 -7.34 15.45 13.26
C LYS A 55 -8.35 14.63 12.44
N LEU A 56 -7.86 13.75 11.55
CA LEU A 56 -8.70 12.92 10.69
C LEU A 56 -9.65 12.01 11.48
N VAL A 57 -9.20 11.38 12.54
CA VAL A 57 -10.02 10.52 13.43
C VAL A 57 -11.27 11.23 13.95
N LYS A 58 -11.24 12.57 14.06
CA LYS A 58 -12.37 13.39 14.54
C LYS A 58 -13.24 13.93 13.39
N GLU A 59 -12.71 13.95 12.18
CA GLU A 59 -13.31 14.68 11.06
C GLU A 59 -13.89 13.76 9.96
N VAL A 60 -13.46 12.50 9.92
CA VAL A 60 -13.98 11.49 8.98
C VAL A 60 -14.45 10.25 9.73
N ASN A 61 -15.37 9.50 9.14
CA ASN A 61 -16.01 8.32 9.74
C ASN A 61 -15.52 6.99 9.13
N VAL A 62 -14.41 7.02 8.41
CA VAL A 62 -13.76 5.83 7.84
C VAL A 62 -12.47 5.52 8.59
N PRO A 63 -12.00 4.25 8.58
CA PRO A 63 -10.72 3.87 9.18
C PRO A 63 -9.56 4.67 8.59
N ILE A 64 -8.58 5.00 9.47
CA ILE A 64 -7.32 5.62 9.07
C ILE A 64 -6.23 4.55 9.07
N SER A 65 -5.50 4.48 7.98
CA SER A 65 -4.29 3.67 7.81
C SER A 65 -3.05 4.53 7.94
N ILE A 66 -1.97 3.98 8.49
CA ILE A 66 -0.62 4.56 8.49
C ILE A 66 0.29 3.79 7.54
N ASP A 67 0.79 4.46 6.49
CA ASP A 67 1.79 3.92 5.55
C ASP A 67 3.18 4.19 6.10
N THR A 68 3.79 3.18 6.75
CA THR A 68 5.12 3.26 7.32
C THR A 68 5.73 1.88 7.54
N TYR A 69 7.06 1.78 7.37
CA TYR A 69 7.85 0.59 7.70
C TYR A 69 8.62 0.75 9.03
N LYS A 70 8.41 1.86 9.75
CA LYS A 70 9.09 2.18 11.01
C LYS A 70 8.18 1.88 12.20
N ALA A 71 8.60 0.96 13.06
CA ALA A 71 7.82 0.46 14.18
C ALA A 71 7.37 1.58 15.15
N GLU A 72 8.24 2.55 15.46
CA GLU A 72 7.89 3.66 16.36
C GLU A 72 6.84 4.58 15.75
N VAL A 73 6.88 4.83 14.42
CA VAL A 73 5.86 5.61 13.72
C VAL A 73 4.52 4.87 13.75
N ALA A 74 4.53 3.57 13.43
CA ALA A 74 3.33 2.72 13.48
C ALA A 74 2.70 2.73 14.88
N ARG A 75 3.51 2.52 15.93
CA ARG A 75 3.05 2.55 17.31
C ARG A 75 2.37 3.86 17.69
N LYS A 76 3.01 4.99 17.39
CA LYS A 76 2.48 6.33 17.67
C LYS A 76 1.25 6.67 16.84
N ALA A 77 1.18 6.20 15.61
CA ALA A 77 0.02 6.39 14.74
C ALA A 77 -1.22 5.65 15.29
N VAL A 78 -1.05 4.40 15.75
CA VAL A 78 -2.15 3.66 16.39
C VAL A 78 -2.57 4.30 17.71
N GLU A 79 -1.63 4.76 18.54
CA GLU A 79 -1.94 5.56 19.75
C GLU A 79 -2.72 6.85 19.42
N ALA A 80 -2.50 7.42 18.23
CA ALA A 80 -3.21 8.60 17.73
C ALA A 80 -4.59 8.28 17.12
N GLY A 81 -4.91 7.00 16.88
CA GLY A 81 -6.19 6.51 16.43
C GLY A 81 -6.19 5.85 15.04
N ALA A 82 -5.03 5.59 14.44
CA ALA A 82 -4.96 4.75 13.23
C ALA A 82 -5.43 3.32 13.56
N MET A 83 -6.15 2.69 12.65
CA MET A 83 -6.72 1.36 12.81
C MET A 83 -6.03 0.30 11.95
N ILE A 84 -5.21 0.72 11.00
CA ILE A 84 -4.50 -0.14 10.04
C ILE A 84 -3.03 0.30 10.02
N ILE A 85 -2.11 -0.66 10.05
CA ILE A 85 -0.68 -0.46 9.77
C ILE A 85 -0.41 -1.01 8.38
N ASN A 86 -0.10 -0.13 7.44
CA ASN A 86 0.27 -0.48 6.07
C ASN A 86 1.80 -0.44 5.95
N ASP A 87 2.43 -1.62 6.01
CA ASP A 87 3.89 -1.73 6.03
C ASP A 87 4.45 -2.25 4.72
N ILE A 88 5.09 -1.36 3.98
CA ILE A 88 5.79 -1.68 2.72
C ILE A 88 7.00 -2.61 2.89
N GLY A 89 7.44 -2.84 4.11
CA GLY A 89 8.53 -3.76 4.45
C GLY A 89 8.06 -5.18 4.79
N GLY A 90 6.73 -5.41 4.86
CA GLY A 90 6.18 -6.71 5.21
C GLY A 90 6.64 -7.22 6.57
N ALA A 91 6.76 -6.32 7.55
CA ALA A 91 7.26 -6.57 8.90
C ALA A 91 8.74 -7.00 9.00
N LYS A 92 9.50 -6.92 7.88
CA LYS A 92 10.91 -7.38 7.80
C LYS A 92 11.93 -6.24 7.86
N PHE A 93 11.52 -4.97 7.66
CA PHE A 93 12.46 -3.85 7.58
C PHE A 93 12.86 -3.29 8.95
N ASP A 94 11.92 -3.23 9.88
CA ASP A 94 12.15 -2.87 11.28
C ASP A 94 11.92 -4.10 12.17
N PRO A 95 12.92 -4.58 12.91
CA PRO A 95 12.79 -5.78 13.74
C PRO A 95 11.78 -5.67 14.88
N LEU A 96 11.36 -4.45 15.23
CA LEU A 96 10.34 -4.20 16.26
C LEU A 96 8.91 -4.18 15.68
N MET A 97 8.75 -4.13 14.35
CA MET A 97 7.44 -4.01 13.71
C MET A 97 6.50 -5.17 14.05
N PRO A 98 6.90 -6.45 14.04
CA PRO A 98 6.00 -7.55 14.40
C PRO A 98 5.42 -7.43 15.81
N GLU A 99 6.25 -7.02 16.79
CA GLU A 99 5.82 -6.81 18.18
C GLU A 99 4.82 -5.64 18.29
N VAL A 100 5.08 -4.53 17.57
CA VAL A 100 4.17 -3.37 17.52
C VAL A 100 2.84 -3.76 16.91
N MET A 101 2.83 -4.46 15.78
CA MET A 101 1.62 -4.97 15.12
C MET A 101 0.79 -5.82 16.10
N ALA A 102 1.41 -6.80 16.75
CA ALA A 102 0.72 -7.69 17.70
C ALA A 102 0.12 -6.94 18.91
N LYS A 103 0.88 -6.01 19.50
CA LYS A 103 0.43 -5.24 20.68
C LYS A 103 -0.62 -4.18 20.36
N SER A 104 -0.63 -3.68 19.13
CA SER A 104 -1.55 -2.63 18.70
C SER A 104 -3.00 -3.10 18.56
N GLY A 105 -3.22 -4.38 18.19
CA GLY A 105 -4.51 -4.93 17.79
C GLY A 105 -5.08 -4.33 16.49
N ALA A 106 -4.30 -3.54 15.78
CA ALA A 106 -4.68 -2.96 14.48
C ALA A 106 -4.73 -4.04 13.38
N TYR A 107 -5.41 -3.75 12.28
CA TYR A 107 -5.22 -4.50 11.04
C TYR A 107 -3.84 -4.22 10.47
N VAL A 108 -3.25 -5.20 9.79
CA VAL A 108 -1.91 -5.08 9.22
C VAL A 108 -1.93 -5.42 7.74
N VAL A 109 -1.36 -4.54 6.92
CA VAL A 109 -1.09 -4.82 5.51
C VAL A 109 0.38 -5.18 5.39
N LEU A 110 0.64 -6.39 4.92
CA LEU A 110 1.99 -6.93 4.72
C LEU A 110 2.31 -6.87 3.23
N MET A 111 3.14 -5.89 2.84
CA MET A 111 3.50 -5.76 1.44
C MET A 111 4.77 -6.55 1.12
N HIS A 112 4.74 -7.25 -0.03
CA HIS A 112 5.93 -7.86 -0.59
C HIS A 112 6.91 -6.81 -1.10
N ASN A 113 8.05 -6.73 -0.44
CA ASN A 113 9.19 -5.93 -0.87
C ASN A 113 10.49 -6.59 -0.41
N ARG A 114 11.59 -6.32 -1.11
CA ARG A 114 12.94 -6.76 -0.73
C ARG A 114 13.75 -5.55 -0.29
N LYS A 115 14.28 -5.60 0.94
CA LYS A 115 15.02 -4.50 1.55
C LYS A 115 16.31 -4.24 0.78
N PRO A 116 16.51 -3.04 0.21
CA PRO A 116 17.77 -2.68 -0.39
C PRO A 116 18.87 -2.51 0.67
N ASP A 117 20.11 -2.67 0.26
CA ASP A 117 21.25 -2.32 1.11
C ASP A 117 21.41 -0.79 1.19
N LEU A 118 20.94 -0.22 2.29
CA LEU A 118 20.95 1.24 2.52
C LEU A 118 22.36 1.82 2.69
N THR A 119 23.42 1.00 2.73
CA THR A 119 24.80 1.50 2.62
C THR A 119 25.18 1.85 1.19
N GLN A 120 24.40 1.38 0.21
CA GLN A 120 24.64 1.56 -1.24
C GLN A 120 23.58 2.45 -1.91
N THR A 121 22.46 2.72 -1.24
CA THR A 121 21.36 3.54 -1.77
C THR A 121 20.62 4.29 -0.68
N ASP A 122 20.19 5.52 -0.99
CA ASP A 122 19.32 6.32 -0.11
C ASP A 122 17.82 6.05 -0.37
N CYS A 123 17.49 5.05 -1.21
CA CYS A 123 16.12 4.76 -1.61
C CYS A 123 15.68 3.38 -1.11
N ILE A 124 14.46 3.34 -0.51
CA ILE A 124 13.85 2.11 0.03
C ILE A 124 13.27 1.21 -1.08
N THR A 125 13.22 1.67 -2.32
CA THR A 125 12.63 0.95 -3.46
C THR A 125 13.68 0.56 -4.48
N ALA A 126 13.98 -0.73 -4.61
CA ALA A 126 14.81 -1.26 -5.68
C ALA A 126 14.00 -1.36 -6.98
N THR A 127 14.61 -0.96 -8.11
CA THR A 127 14.00 -1.04 -9.46
C THR A 127 14.83 -1.85 -10.46
N SER A 128 16.01 -2.32 -10.05
CA SER A 128 16.93 -3.11 -10.86
C SER A 128 17.90 -3.90 -9.98
N GLY A 129 18.66 -4.80 -10.58
CA GLY A 129 19.66 -5.63 -9.91
C GLY A 129 19.08 -6.91 -9.30
N GLU A 130 19.88 -7.60 -8.48
CA GLU A 130 19.55 -8.92 -7.92
C GLU A 130 18.20 -8.95 -7.19
N LEU A 131 17.81 -7.84 -6.54
CA LEU A 131 16.53 -7.76 -5.85
C LEU A 131 15.30 -7.83 -6.76
N THR A 132 15.49 -7.70 -8.08
CA THR A 132 14.41 -7.75 -9.08
C THR A 132 14.40 -9.05 -9.89
N GLU A 133 15.22 -10.02 -9.53
CA GLU A 133 15.31 -11.32 -10.19
C GLU A 133 14.34 -12.33 -9.56
N TYR A 134 13.56 -13.00 -10.42
CA TYR A 134 12.54 -13.98 -10.05
C TYR A 134 12.49 -15.11 -11.07
N ASP A 135 12.50 -16.34 -10.62
CA ASP A 135 12.23 -17.50 -11.48
C ASP A 135 10.74 -17.50 -11.87
N ASP A 136 9.84 -17.78 -10.92
CA ASP A 136 8.41 -17.49 -11.03
C ASP A 136 8.06 -16.36 -10.04
N ILE A 137 7.48 -15.27 -10.55
CA ILE A 137 7.21 -14.09 -9.72
C ILE A 137 6.11 -14.35 -8.70
N VAL A 138 5.06 -15.10 -9.06
CA VAL A 138 3.92 -15.33 -8.17
C VAL A 138 4.31 -16.30 -7.07
N ASP A 139 5.00 -17.39 -7.39
CA ASP A 139 5.46 -18.36 -6.41
C ASP A 139 6.42 -17.73 -5.41
N THR A 140 7.38 -16.94 -5.90
CA THR A 140 8.34 -16.23 -5.03
C THR A 140 7.63 -15.21 -4.13
N VAL A 141 6.72 -14.40 -4.67
CA VAL A 141 5.95 -13.42 -3.89
C VAL A 141 5.09 -14.14 -2.85
N ARG A 142 4.47 -15.26 -3.19
CA ARG A 142 3.68 -16.10 -2.27
C ARG A 142 4.54 -16.60 -1.10
N GLU A 143 5.71 -17.14 -1.39
CA GLU A 143 6.63 -17.64 -0.36
C GLU A 143 7.12 -16.52 0.56
N GLU A 144 7.58 -15.39 -0.01
CA GLU A 144 8.09 -14.25 0.75
C GLU A 144 6.98 -13.51 1.55
N LEU A 145 5.72 -13.51 1.09
CA LEU A 145 4.56 -13.06 1.87
C LEU A 145 4.24 -14.03 3.01
N LYS A 146 4.34 -15.32 2.77
CA LYS A 146 4.15 -16.33 3.82
C LYS A 146 5.16 -16.15 4.96
N GLU A 147 6.43 -15.84 4.65
CA GLU A 147 7.41 -15.49 5.69
C GLU A 147 6.96 -14.31 6.55
N SER A 148 6.43 -13.24 5.90
CA SER A 148 5.90 -12.07 6.60
C SER A 148 4.69 -12.42 7.48
N ILE A 149 3.77 -13.25 6.97
CA ILE A 149 2.61 -13.76 7.71
C ILE A 149 3.06 -14.57 8.92
N ASP A 150 3.97 -15.53 8.73
CA ASP A 150 4.48 -16.38 9.81
C ASP A 150 5.19 -15.55 10.89
N LEU A 151 5.92 -14.51 10.49
CA LEU A 151 6.62 -13.58 11.39
C LEU A 151 5.64 -12.82 12.30
N VAL A 152 4.58 -12.22 11.74
CA VAL A 152 3.62 -11.44 12.54
C VAL A 152 2.71 -12.35 13.37
N LYS A 153 2.37 -13.55 12.90
CA LYS A 153 1.63 -14.57 13.67
C LYS A 153 2.44 -15.08 14.85
N ALA A 154 3.74 -15.31 14.67
CA ALA A 154 4.63 -15.70 15.76
C ALA A 154 4.73 -14.60 16.85
N ALA A 155 4.56 -13.32 16.49
CA ALA A 155 4.48 -12.21 17.42
C ALA A 155 3.11 -12.07 18.12
N GLY A 156 2.04 -12.69 17.57
CA GLY A 156 0.69 -12.72 18.16
C GLY A 156 -0.40 -12.02 17.35
N VAL A 157 -0.16 -11.62 16.11
CA VAL A 157 -1.20 -11.10 15.20
C VAL A 157 -2.11 -12.26 14.78
N THR A 158 -3.43 -12.06 14.85
CA THR A 158 -4.42 -13.07 14.46
C THR A 158 -4.74 -13.00 12.96
N ASP A 159 -5.15 -14.13 12.37
CA ASP A 159 -5.40 -14.26 10.93
C ASP A 159 -6.42 -13.25 10.40
N ASP A 160 -7.46 -12.94 11.19
CA ASP A 160 -8.52 -11.99 10.84
C ASP A 160 -8.06 -10.52 10.75
N LYS A 161 -6.81 -10.25 11.13
CA LYS A 161 -6.20 -8.91 11.09
C LYS A 161 -5.22 -8.71 9.94
N ILE A 162 -4.91 -9.76 9.19
CA ILE A 162 -3.88 -9.74 8.15
C ILE A 162 -4.50 -9.45 6.78
N ILE A 163 -3.89 -8.53 6.06
CA ILE A 163 -4.13 -8.20 4.65
C ILE A 163 -2.77 -8.31 3.95
N ILE A 164 -2.73 -8.80 2.73
CA ILE A 164 -1.49 -8.91 1.95
C ILE A 164 -1.49 -7.96 0.77
N ASP A 165 -0.30 -7.48 0.36
CA ASP A 165 -0.11 -6.65 -0.84
C ASP A 165 1.05 -7.25 -1.66
N PRO A 166 0.85 -7.59 -2.94
CA PRO A 166 1.89 -8.14 -3.81
C PRO A 166 3.04 -7.16 -4.10
N GLY A 167 2.92 -5.89 -3.73
CA GLY A 167 3.99 -4.90 -3.86
C GLY A 167 4.31 -4.52 -5.31
N ILE A 168 3.31 -4.24 -6.12
CA ILE A 168 3.51 -3.75 -7.49
C ILE A 168 4.38 -2.47 -7.47
N GLY A 169 5.45 -2.46 -8.27
CA GLY A 169 6.38 -1.33 -8.36
C GLY A 169 7.51 -1.34 -7.32
N PHE A 170 7.61 -2.40 -6.49
CA PHE A 170 8.66 -2.55 -5.49
C PHE A 170 9.48 -3.81 -5.76
N ALA A 171 10.81 -3.67 -5.79
CA ALA A 171 11.76 -4.76 -6.06
C ALA A 171 11.38 -5.64 -7.28
N LYS A 172 10.82 -5.05 -8.33
CA LYS A 172 10.35 -5.76 -9.53
C LYS A 172 10.62 -4.94 -10.79
N THR A 173 11.00 -5.61 -11.86
CA THR A 173 11.05 -4.99 -13.20
C THR A 173 9.63 -4.70 -13.70
N VAL A 174 9.53 -3.92 -14.79
CA VAL A 174 8.21 -3.61 -15.39
C VAL A 174 7.49 -4.89 -15.82
N ASP A 175 8.20 -5.81 -16.51
CA ASP A 175 7.63 -7.06 -16.99
C ASP A 175 7.14 -7.95 -15.84
N LYS A 176 7.92 -8.05 -14.76
CA LYS A 176 7.53 -8.80 -13.57
C LYS A 176 6.34 -8.17 -12.84
N ASN A 177 6.21 -6.86 -12.85
CA ASN A 177 5.02 -6.19 -12.33
C ASN A 177 3.77 -6.51 -13.17
N ILE A 178 3.89 -6.54 -14.49
CA ILE A 178 2.78 -6.89 -15.40
C ILE A 178 2.39 -8.36 -15.21
N GLU A 179 3.35 -9.28 -15.19
CA GLU A 179 3.13 -10.70 -14.96
C GLU A 179 2.41 -10.94 -13.61
N LEU A 180 2.88 -10.29 -12.54
CA LEU A 180 2.27 -10.40 -11.21
C LEU A 180 0.84 -9.85 -11.20
N MET A 181 0.57 -8.71 -11.86
CA MET A 181 -0.80 -8.19 -11.98
C MET A 181 -1.72 -9.16 -12.72
N GLN A 182 -1.25 -9.78 -13.80
CA GLN A 182 -2.05 -10.75 -14.58
C GLN A 182 -2.45 -11.98 -13.77
N ARG A 183 -1.62 -12.37 -12.80
CA ARG A 183 -1.76 -13.60 -12.02
C ARG A 183 -2.05 -13.32 -10.53
N VAL A 184 -2.46 -12.10 -10.20
CA VAL A 184 -2.61 -11.66 -8.79
C VAL A 184 -3.61 -12.49 -8.00
N SER A 185 -4.67 -13.01 -8.65
CA SER A 185 -5.67 -13.87 -8.02
C SER A 185 -5.10 -15.19 -7.49
N GLU A 186 -3.95 -15.67 -8.00
CA GLU A 186 -3.28 -16.87 -7.48
C GLU A 186 -2.79 -16.67 -6.03
N LEU A 187 -2.66 -15.43 -5.55
CA LEU A 187 -2.28 -15.14 -4.16
C LEU A 187 -3.42 -15.37 -3.16
N HIS A 188 -4.68 -15.54 -3.61
CA HIS A 188 -5.79 -15.94 -2.74
C HIS A 188 -5.56 -17.30 -2.07
N ASP A 189 -4.66 -18.13 -2.64
CA ASP A 189 -4.24 -19.41 -2.03
C ASP A 189 -3.62 -19.23 -0.63
N LEU A 190 -3.14 -18.02 -0.29
CA LEU A 190 -2.68 -17.68 1.05
C LEU A 190 -3.82 -17.51 2.06
N GLY A 191 -5.07 -17.31 1.60
CA GLY A 191 -6.26 -17.22 2.44
C GLY A 191 -6.49 -15.86 3.12
N TYR A 192 -5.86 -14.79 2.62
CA TYR A 192 -5.98 -13.44 3.15
C TYR A 192 -6.49 -12.46 2.10
N PRO A 193 -7.22 -11.39 2.50
CA PRO A 193 -7.60 -10.31 1.59
C PRO A 193 -6.37 -9.67 0.94
N ILE A 194 -6.51 -9.29 -0.33
CA ILE A 194 -5.44 -8.68 -1.12
C ILE A 194 -5.71 -7.19 -1.27
N LEU A 195 -4.70 -6.36 -0.93
CA LEU A 195 -4.64 -4.96 -1.29
C LEU A 195 -3.78 -4.80 -2.54
N LEU A 196 -4.28 -4.09 -3.54
CA LEU A 196 -3.54 -3.82 -4.78
C LEU A 196 -3.31 -2.31 -4.96
N GLY A 197 -2.05 -1.90 -4.89
CA GLY A 197 -1.60 -0.51 -5.08
C GLY A 197 -0.96 -0.30 -6.45
N VAL A 198 -1.75 -0.04 -7.50
CA VAL A 198 -1.25 0.15 -8.88
C VAL A 198 -1.34 1.60 -9.38
N SER A 199 -1.97 2.49 -8.61
CA SER A 199 -2.30 3.84 -9.03
C SER A 199 -1.09 4.65 -9.50
N LYS A 200 -1.16 5.08 -10.75
CA LYS A 200 -0.14 5.91 -11.42
C LYS A 200 1.28 5.32 -11.45
N LYS A 201 1.41 4.00 -11.21
CA LYS A 201 2.70 3.29 -11.18
C LYS A 201 3.43 3.31 -12.54
N GLY A 202 4.73 3.05 -12.50
CA GLY A 202 5.58 3.03 -13.70
C GLY A 202 5.15 2.00 -14.75
N SER A 203 4.65 0.83 -14.32
CA SER A 203 4.10 -0.19 -15.21
C SER A 203 2.90 0.31 -16.03
N ILE A 204 2.00 1.11 -15.43
CA ILE A 204 0.90 1.75 -16.16
C ILE A 204 1.46 2.73 -17.21
N GLY A 205 2.42 3.57 -16.81
CA GLY A 205 3.07 4.50 -17.76
C GLY A 205 3.72 3.78 -18.94
N TYR A 206 4.40 2.66 -18.68
CA TYR A 206 5.02 1.83 -19.71
C TYR A 206 3.99 1.27 -20.69
N LEU A 207 2.90 0.68 -20.20
CA LEU A 207 1.81 0.13 -21.03
C LEU A 207 1.12 1.21 -21.89
N LEU A 208 1.15 2.47 -21.45
CA LEU A 208 0.61 3.63 -22.17
C LEU A 208 1.66 4.32 -23.06
N GLY A 209 2.77 3.65 -23.39
CA GLY A 209 3.80 4.19 -24.28
C GLY A 209 4.71 5.23 -23.64
N GLY A 210 4.90 5.20 -22.31
CA GLY A 210 5.81 6.05 -21.56
C GLY A 210 5.17 7.34 -21.03
N LEU A 211 3.86 7.36 -20.79
CA LEU A 211 3.16 8.54 -20.27
C LEU A 211 3.68 8.98 -18.89
N ASP A 212 3.75 10.29 -18.71
CA ASP A 212 4.04 10.92 -17.44
C ASP A 212 3.01 10.55 -16.36
N VAL A 213 3.42 10.63 -15.09
CA VAL A 213 2.60 10.24 -13.93
C VAL A 213 1.25 10.96 -13.86
N SER A 214 1.18 12.23 -14.32
CA SER A 214 -0.06 13.02 -14.38
C SER A 214 -1.08 12.51 -15.39
N ASN A 215 -0.66 11.70 -16.36
CA ASN A 215 -1.46 11.24 -17.50
C ASN A 215 -1.73 9.73 -17.44
N ARG A 216 -1.86 9.16 -16.23
CA ARG A 216 -2.07 7.70 -16.01
C ARG A 216 -3.40 7.39 -15.33
N ALA A 217 -4.34 8.33 -15.30
CA ALA A 217 -5.62 8.14 -14.62
C ALA A 217 -6.46 7.03 -15.26
N GLU A 218 -6.60 7.04 -16.59
CA GLU A 218 -7.38 6.04 -17.35
C GLU A 218 -6.76 4.64 -17.22
N GLY A 219 -5.41 4.55 -17.25
CA GLY A 219 -4.71 3.29 -17.03
C GLY A 219 -4.90 2.76 -15.60
N THR A 220 -4.97 3.66 -14.61
CA THR A 220 -5.29 3.29 -13.24
C THR A 220 -6.72 2.74 -13.12
N MET A 221 -7.70 3.39 -13.76
CA MET A 221 -9.09 2.90 -13.78
C MET A 221 -9.19 1.52 -14.45
N ALA A 222 -8.50 1.31 -15.56
CA ALA A 222 -8.45 0.01 -16.22
C ALA A 222 -7.87 -1.08 -15.29
N ALA A 223 -6.80 -0.77 -14.56
CA ALA A 223 -6.21 -1.67 -13.59
C ALA A 223 -7.14 -1.93 -12.39
N THR A 224 -7.92 -0.94 -11.94
CA THR A 224 -8.96 -1.11 -10.92
C THR A 224 -10.08 -2.04 -11.41
N CYS A 225 -10.57 -1.87 -12.64
CA CYS A 225 -11.55 -2.78 -13.22
C CYS A 225 -11.01 -4.22 -13.34
N PHE A 226 -9.73 -4.35 -13.73
CA PHE A 226 -9.07 -5.65 -13.77
C PHE A 226 -8.96 -6.27 -12.37
N ALA A 227 -8.57 -5.50 -11.35
CA ALA A 227 -8.52 -5.97 -9.97
C ALA A 227 -9.88 -6.51 -9.49
N VAL A 228 -10.98 -5.79 -9.75
CA VAL A 228 -12.34 -6.26 -9.44
C VAL A 228 -12.65 -7.59 -10.14
N SER A 229 -12.26 -7.76 -11.41
CA SER A 229 -12.45 -9.03 -12.14
C SER A 229 -11.62 -10.20 -11.60
N GLN A 230 -10.58 -9.90 -10.84
CA GLN A 230 -9.73 -10.87 -10.16
C GLN A 230 -10.12 -11.06 -8.67
N GLU A 231 -11.29 -10.54 -8.26
CA GLU A 231 -11.83 -10.63 -6.90
C GLU A 231 -10.93 -9.98 -5.83
N ILE A 232 -10.14 -8.97 -6.21
CA ILE A 232 -9.27 -8.24 -5.27
C ILE A 232 -10.12 -7.35 -4.37
N GLU A 233 -9.94 -7.47 -3.06
CA GLU A 233 -10.81 -6.86 -2.04
C GLU A 233 -10.54 -5.38 -1.83
N ILE A 234 -9.28 -4.93 -2.00
CA ILE A 234 -8.89 -3.55 -1.70
C ILE A 234 -8.03 -2.98 -2.83
N VAL A 235 -8.38 -1.81 -3.34
CA VAL A 235 -7.54 -1.05 -4.26
C VAL A 235 -7.09 0.26 -3.63
N ARG A 236 -5.79 0.57 -3.72
CA ARG A 236 -5.22 1.82 -3.21
C ARG A 236 -4.96 2.78 -4.36
N VAL A 237 -5.71 3.90 -4.38
CA VAL A 237 -5.72 4.83 -5.52
C VAL A 237 -5.57 6.29 -5.08
N HIS A 238 -5.08 7.17 -5.99
CA HIS A 238 -5.01 8.61 -5.79
C HIS A 238 -6.31 9.32 -6.19
N ASP A 239 -6.91 8.90 -7.32
CA ASP A 239 -8.10 9.49 -7.92
C ASP A 239 -9.32 8.66 -7.50
N VAL A 240 -9.88 8.97 -6.31
CA VAL A 240 -10.89 8.13 -5.65
C VAL A 240 -12.19 8.06 -6.46
N LEU A 241 -12.75 9.21 -6.84
CA LEU A 241 -14.07 9.29 -7.47
C LEU A 241 -14.19 8.41 -8.72
N GLU A 242 -13.20 8.51 -9.61
CA GLU A 242 -13.19 7.80 -10.89
C GLU A 242 -13.03 6.28 -10.65
N ASN A 243 -12.15 5.90 -9.73
CA ASN A 243 -11.89 4.50 -9.43
C ASN A 243 -13.04 3.84 -8.65
N ALA A 244 -13.65 4.52 -7.69
CA ALA A 244 -14.84 4.03 -6.96
C ALA A 244 -16.02 3.80 -7.91
N ARG A 245 -16.24 4.72 -8.85
CA ARG A 245 -17.28 4.56 -9.90
C ARG A 245 -16.98 3.42 -10.85
N ALA A 246 -15.70 3.27 -11.28
CA ALA A 246 -15.28 2.19 -12.16
C ALA A 246 -15.43 0.82 -11.48
N ALA A 247 -15.00 0.69 -10.22
CA ALA A 247 -15.16 -0.53 -9.43
C ALA A 247 -16.65 -0.90 -9.30
N LYS A 248 -17.51 0.05 -8.91
CA LYS A 248 -18.95 -0.20 -8.76
C LYS A 248 -19.62 -0.65 -10.06
N VAL A 249 -19.24 -0.08 -11.20
CA VAL A 249 -19.75 -0.53 -12.50
C VAL A 249 -19.29 -1.94 -12.80
N MET A 250 -18.01 -2.24 -12.56
CA MET A 250 -17.45 -3.57 -12.83
C MET A 250 -18.09 -4.65 -11.95
N GLU A 251 -18.24 -4.40 -10.64
CA GLU A 251 -18.96 -5.28 -9.72
C GLU A 251 -20.40 -5.56 -10.19
N SER A 252 -21.10 -4.50 -10.63
CA SER A 252 -22.47 -4.63 -11.14
C SER A 252 -22.54 -5.49 -12.39
N LEU A 253 -21.54 -5.37 -13.30
CA LEU A 253 -21.49 -6.18 -14.52
C LEU A 253 -21.16 -7.64 -14.25
N LEU A 254 -20.32 -7.93 -13.26
CA LEU A 254 -19.95 -9.30 -12.87
C LEU A 254 -21.08 -10.01 -12.13
N ASN A 255 -21.88 -9.28 -11.33
CA ASN A 255 -22.95 -9.84 -10.48
C ASN A 255 -24.36 -9.64 -11.07
N TYR A 256 -24.47 -9.16 -12.32
CA TYR A 256 -25.76 -8.96 -12.96
C TYR A 256 -26.33 -10.31 -13.41
N VAL A 257 -27.38 -10.78 -12.70
CA VAL A 257 -28.15 -11.99 -12.99
C VAL A 257 -29.53 -11.61 -13.51
#